data_7ef5ae37debe2e51945ada16ebfa2a28
#
_entry.id   7ef5ae37debe2e51945ada16ebfa2a28
#
_cell.length_a   1.000
_cell.length_b   1.000
_cell.length_c   1.000
_cell.angle_alpha   90.00
_cell.angle_beta   90.00
_cell.angle_gamma   90.00
#
_symmetry.space_group_name_H-M   'P 1'
#
loop_
_entity.id
_entity.type
_entity.pdbx_description
1 polymer ?
#
loop_
_entity_poly.entity_id
_entity_poly.type
_entity_poly.pdbx_seq_one_letter_code
_entity_poly.pdbx_strand_id
1 'polypeptide(L)'
;MDDEGREVLSYLDGHVAWEPRQPAAVSSDESLVTVARLVREFHDLTAGTPLAGDQEVVCHNDLSPKNTVYQLCSGELRPTAFIDWDLAAPGARIHDIAHVCWQYLGLGPSVTDVEEVARRMRLIVDGYGLSDRQRLVSTILWWQDRCWRGIEAQADGGDVAMARLRDAGSVRQIQTAYRWVSDHRAALERSVR
;
A
#
# COMPACT_ATOMS: atom_id res chain seq x y z
N MET A 1 7.36 25.65 3.08
CA MET A 1 7.85 25.85 4.45
C MET A 1 7.33 27.19 4.93
N ASP A 2 6.78 27.27 6.13
CA ASP A 2 6.47 28.54 6.78
C ASP A 2 7.72 29.14 7.45
N ASP A 3 7.55 30.33 8.09
CA ASP A 3 8.66 31.05 8.74
C ASP A 3 9.24 30.31 9.97
N GLU A 4 8.54 29.27 10.46
CA GLU A 4 8.98 28.40 11.57
C GLU A 4 9.59 27.08 11.07
N GLY A 5 9.77 26.93 9.77
CA GLY A 5 10.35 25.74 9.14
C GLY A 5 9.40 24.56 9.04
N ARG A 6 8.09 24.74 9.24
CA ARG A 6 7.09 23.69 9.10
C ARG A 6 6.67 23.56 7.64
N GLU A 7 6.36 22.35 7.22
CA GLU A 7 5.81 22.08 5.90
C GLU A 7 4.42 22.72 5.75
N VAL A 8 4.17 23.38 4.63
CA VAL A 8 2.86 23.96 4.29
C VAL A 8 2.30 23.18 3.11
N LEU A 9 1.23 22.43 3.36
CA LEU A 9 0.55 21.60 2.39
C LEU A 9 -0.82 22.16 2.03
N SER A 10 -1.27 21.89 0.80
CA SER A 10 -2.66 22.16 0.41
C SER A 10 -3.59 21.20 1.14
N TYR A 11 -4.69 21.71 1.67
CA TYR A 11 -5.74 20.85 2.21
C TYR A 11 -6.48 20.16 1.06
N LEU A 12 -6.59 18.82 1.18
CA LEU A 12 -7.40 18.01 0.28
C LEU A 12 -8.68 17.61 1.02
N ASP A 13 -9.83 18.15 0.57
CA ASP A 13 -11.12 17.74 1.09
C ASP A 13 -11.44 16.30 0.68
N GLY A 14 -12.03 15.51 1.58
CA GLY A 14 -12.40 14.13 1.30
C GLY A 14 -12.42 13.24 2.53
N HIS A 15 -12.81 11.99 2.30
CA HIS A 15 -12.80 10.94 3.30
C HIS A 15 -11.45 10.22 3.29
N VAL A 16 -10.91 9.93 4.46
CA VAL A 16 -9.70 9.12 4.67
C VAL A 16 -10.04 7.97 5.63
N ALA A 17 -9.59 6.78 5.33
CA ALA A 17 -10.02 5.55 6.01
C ALA A 17 -9.28 5.30 7.34
N TRP A 18 -9.43 6.23 8.30
CA TRP A 18 -8.83 6.12 9.65
C TRP A 18 -9.68 5.33 10.65
N GLU A 19 -10.99 5.28 10.44
CA GLU A 19 -11.91 4.60 11.36
C GLU A 19 -12.00 3.11 11.05
N PRO A 20 -12.31 2.25 12.05
CA PRO A 20 -12.46 0.81 11.84
C PRO A 20 -13.61 0.43 10.89
N ARG A 21 -14.67 1.28 10.83
CA ARG A 21 -15.79 1.08 9.92
C ARG A 21 -15.71 2.07 8.77
N GLN A 22 -15.60 1.54 7.57
CA GLN A 22 -15.49 2.33 6.36
C GLN A 22 -16.74 2.18 5.48
N PRO A 23 -17.10 3.21 4.69
CA PRO A 23 -18.07 3.07 3.61
C PRO A 23 -17.68 1.91 2.68
N ALA A 24 -18.66 1.12 2.23
CA ALA A 24 -18.41 -0.03 1.35
C ALA A 24 -17.66 0.35 0.06
N ALA A 25 -17.85 1.57 -0.42
CA ALA A 25 -17.17 2.11 -1.59
C ALA A 25 -15.63 2.13 -1.44
N VAL A 26 -15.10 2.35 -0.22
CA VAL A 26 -13.65 2.38 0.05
C VAL A 26 -12.99 1.03 -0.29
N SER A 27 -13.67 -0.06 0.01
CA SER A 27 -13.17 -1.42 -0.23
C SER A 27 -13.79 -2.12 -1.44
N SER A 28 -14.50 -1.39 -2.32
CA SER A 28 -15.11 -1.97 -3.52
C SER A 28 -14.08 -2.38 -4.55
N ASP A 29 -14.44 -3.28 -5.46
CA ASP A 29 -13.61 -3.68 -6.58
C ASP A 29 -13.27 -2.49 -7.49
N GLU A 30 -14.22 -1.59 -7.70
CA GLU A 30 -14.01 -0.36 -8.47
C GLU A 30 -12.98 0.57 -7.81
N SER A 31 -13.04 0.69 -6.48
CA SER A 31 -12.04 1.44 -5.71
C SER A 31 -10.64 0.86 -5.88
N LEU A 32 -10.47 -0.47 -5.79
CA LEU A 32 -9.18 -1.13 -5.99
C LEU A 32 -8.59 -0.88 -7.38
N VAL A 33 -9.42 -0.99 -8.42
CA VAL A 33 -9.00 -0.70 -9.80
C VAL A 33 -8.62 0.76 -9.97
N THR A 34 -9.36 1.68 -9.34
CA THR A 34 -9.07 3.12 -9.40
C THR A 34 -7.76 3.44 -8.67
N VAL A 35 -7.53 2.89 -7.47
CA VAL A 35 -6.24 3.01 -6.76
C VAL A 35 -5.09 2.53 -7.63
N ALA A 36 -5.22 1.35 -8.24
CA ALA A 36 -4.18 0.79 -9.11
C ALA A 36 -3.86 1.70 -10.30
N ARG A 37 -4.87 2.33 -10.89
CA ARG A 37 -4.70 3.31 -11.99
C ARG A 37 -4.02 4.59 -11.53
N LEU A 38 -4.40 5.13 -10.36
CA LEU A 38 -3.74 6.31 -9.77
C LEU A 38 -2.26 6.04 -9.50
N VAL A 39 -1.92 4.85 -8.96
CA VAL A 39 -0.52 4.45 -8.76
C VAL A 39 0.20 4.37 -10.10
N ARG A 40 -0.45 3.82 -11.13
CA ARG A 40 0.13 3.74 -12.48
C ARG A 40 0.40 5.12 -13.05
N GLU A 41 -0.55 6.03 -12.95
CA GLU A 41 -0.41 7.42 -13.41
C GLU A 41 0.75 8.13 -12.71
N PHE A 42 0.83 8.04 -11.39
CA PHE A 42 1.93 8.59 -10.60
C PHE A 42 3.29 8.02 -11.03
N HIS A 43 3.37 6.71 -11.21
CA HIS A 43 4.59 6.05 -11.66
C HIS A 43 5.00 6.49 -13.08
N ASP A 44 4.05 6.67 -13.98
CA ASP A 44 4.34 7.12 -15.35
C ASP A 44 4.81 8.59 -15.39
N LEU A 45 4.30 9.43 -14.47
CA LEU A 45 4.76 10.82 -14.31
C LEU A 45 6.18 10.92 -13.76
N THR A 46 6.62 9.95 -12.97
CA THR A 46 7.95 9.98 -12.32
C THR A 46 9.01 9.17 -13.06
N ALA A 47 8.59 8.26 -13.95
CA ALA A 47 9.50 7.44 -14.75
C ALA A 47 10.44 8.29 -15.61
N GLY A 48 11.73 7.96 -15.57
CA GLY A 48 12.77 8.67 -16.36
C GLY A 48 13.03 10.11 -15.93
N THR A 49 12.46 10.55 -14.81
CA THR A 49 12.78 11.87 -14.23
C THR A 49 13.98 11.79 -13.29
N PRO A 50 14.64 12.91 -12.99
CA PRO A 50 15.74 12.94 -12.00
C PRO A 50 15.31 12.43 -10.61
N LEU A 51 14.03 12.51 -10.28
CA LEU A 51 13.49 12.03 -9.00
C LEU A 51 13.54 10.50 -8.87
N ALA A 52 13.43 9.77 -9.98
CA ALA A 52 13.54 8.32 -10.01
C ALA A 52 15.02 7.83 -9.99
N GLY A 53 15.97 8.70 -10.32
CA GLY A 53 17.38 8.33 -10.45
C GLY A 53 17.59 7.18 -11.43
N ASP A 54 18.29 6.13 -11.01
CA ASP A 54 18.53 4.91 -11.80
C ASP A 54 17.43 3.84 -11.61
N GLN A 55 16.38 4.16 -10.88
CA GLN A 55 15.25 3.25 -10.64
C GLN A 55 14.12 3.45 -11.68
N GLU A 56 13.15 2.53 -11.67
CA GLU A 56 12.04 2.59 -12.63
C GLU A 56 11.17 3.84 -12.44
N VAL A 57 10.88 4.19 -11.20
CA VAL A 57 9.93 5.26 -10.80
C VAL A 57 10.28 5.79 -9.40
N VAL A 58 9.54 6.79 -8.94
CA VAL A 58 9.39 7.06 -7.51
C VAL A 58 8.26 6.19 -6.97
N CYS A 59 8.50 5.47 -5.88
CA CYS A 59 7.49 4.73 -5.14
C CYS A 59 7.02 5.53 -3.93
N HIS A 60 5.75 5.40 -3.58
CA HIS A 60 5.18 5.97 -2.36
C HIS A 60 5.65 5.23 -1.10
N ASN A 61 5.77 3.91 -1.20
CA ASN A 61 6.23 2.97 -0.16
C ASN A 61 5.34 2.85 1.10
N ASP A 62 4.21 3.57 1.18
CA ASP A 62 3.22 3.42 2.27
C ASP A 62 1.76 3.55 1.78
N LEU A 63 1.48 2.99 0.60
CA LEU A 63 0.13 3.01 0.04
C LEU A 63 -0.83 2.14 0.85
N SER A 64 -1.86 2.78 1.40
CA SER A 64 -2.89 2.12 2.20
C SER A 64 -4.20 2.93 2.15
N PRO A 65 -5.34 2.35 2.53
CA PRO A 65 -6.60 3.10 2.59
C PRO A 65 -6.53 4.36 3.45
N LYS A 66 -5.74 4.35 4.53
CA LYS A 66 -5.55 5.50 5.43
C LYS A 66 -4.70 6.63 4.80
N ASN A 67 -3.93 6.34 3.76
CA ASN A 67 -3.11 7.29 3.02
C ASN A 67 -3.74 7.63 1.66
N THR A 68 -5.04 7.38 1.51
CA THR A 68 -5.81 7.65 0.30
C THR A 68 -6.97 8.57 0.62
N VAL A 69 -7.11 9.64 -0.17
CA VAL A 69 -8.26 10.55 -0.10
C VAL A 69 -9.33 10.07 -1.06
N TYR A 70 -10.56 9.91 -0.55
CA TYR A 70 -11.73 9.52 -1.31
C TYR A 70 -12.69 10.71 -1.39
N GLN A 71 -13.11 11.08 -2.58
CA GLN A 71 -14.05 12.17 -2.82
C GLN A 71 -15.35 11.68 -3.44
N LEU A 72 -16.43 12.44 -3.24
CA LEU A 72 -17.71 12.17 -3.89
C LEU A 72 -17.62 12.58 -5.37
N CYS A 73 -17.57 11.58 -6.25
CA CYS A 73 -17.60 11.74 -7.69
C CYS A 73 -18.92 11.18 -8.22
N SER A 74 -19.80 12.04 -8.72
CA SER A 74 -21.15 11.66 -9.21
C SER A 74 -21.99 10.88 -8.20
N GLY A 75 -21.84 11.19 -6.89
CA GLY A 75 -22.59 10.56 -5.80
C GLY A 75 -21.94 9.28 -5.21
N GLU A 76 -20.80 8.85 -5.71
CA GLU A 76 -20.04 7.71 -5.20
C GLU A 76 -18.67 8.16 -4.68
N LEU A 77 -18.23 7.55 -3.56
CA LEU A 77 -16.88 7.76 -3.04
C LEU A 77 -15.86 7.04 -3.92
N ARG A 78 -14.90 7.81 -4.44
CA ARG A 78 -13.82 7.29 -5.29
C ARG A 78 -12.47 7.77 -4.79
N PRO A 79 -11.40 6.95 -4.83
CA PRO A 79 -10.05 7.38 -4.54
C PRO A 79 -9.60 8.43 -5.58
N THR A 80 -9.04 9.55 -5.11
CA THR A 80 -8.65 10.68 -5.97
C THR A 80 -7.24 11.17 -5.74
N ALA A 81 -6.65 10.91 -4.57
CA ALA A 81 -5.29 11.35 -4.25
C ALA A 81 -4.65 10.47 -3.18
N PHE A 82 -3.33 10.50 -3.12
CA PHE A 82 -2.52 9.93 -2.05
C PHE A 82 -1.92 11.05 -1.19
N ILE A 83 -1.77 10.76 0.10
CA ILE A 83 -1.17 11.62 1.12
C ILE A 83 -0.11 10.85 1.89
N ASP A 84 0.68 11.55 2.72
CA ASP A 84 1.73 10.94 3.55
C ASP A 84 2.87 10.35 2.70
N TRP A 85 3.61 11.25 2.07
CA TRP A 85 4.71 10.94 1.14
C TRP A 85 6.08 10.80 1.83
N ASP A 86 6.13 10.76 3.15
CA ASP A 86 7.38 10.77 3.93
C ASP A 86 8.32 9.61 3.60
N LEU A 87 7.77 8.48 3.13
CA LEU A 87 8.54 7.31 2.73
C LEU A 87 8.79 7.21 1.22
N ALA A 88 8.41 8.25 0.46
CA ALA A 88 8.58 8.23 -0.98
C ALA A 88 10.07 8.16 -1.37
N ALA A 89 10.41 7.23 -2.26
CA ALA A 89 11.78 7.01 -2.70
C ALA A 89 11.83 6.34 -4.08
N PRO A 90 12.96 6.47 -4.82
CA PRO A 90 13.18 5.71 -6.04
C PRO A 90 13.03 4.19 -5.81
N GLY A 91 12.36 3.50 -6.75
CA GLY A 91 12.13 2.07 -6.62
C GLY A 91 11.57 1.41 -7.88
N ALA A 92 11.28 0.11 -7.75
CA ALA A 92 10.63 -0.66 -8.80
C ALA A 92 9.11 -0.55 -8.68
N ARG A 93 8.42 -0.46 -9.81
CA ARG A 93 6.95 -0.36 -9.91
C ARG A 93 6.20 -1.41 -9.07
N ILE A 94 6.74 -2.62 -9.00
CA ILE A 94 6.16 -3.72 -8.26
C ILE A 94 6.11 -3.47 -6.75
N HIS A 95 6.96 -2.60 -6.20
CA HIS A 95 7.00 -2.31 -4.77
C HIS A 95 5.68 -1.73 -4.28
N ASP A 96 5.17 -0.69 -4.93
CA ASP A 96 3.90 -0.07 -4.54
C ASP A 96 2.71 -0.99 -4.82
N ILE A 97 2.73 -1.77 -5.89
CA ILE A 97 1.64 -2.71 -6.19
C ILE A 97 1.59 -3.85 -5.17
N ALA A 98 2.74 -4.35 -4.72
CA ALA A 98 2.80 -5.31 -3.63
C ALA A 98 2.27 -4.73 -2.32
N HIS A 99 2.60 -3.48 -2.02
CA HIS A 99 2.11 -2.77 -0.85
C HIS A 99 0.59 -2.54 -0.91
N VAL A 100 0.06 -2.11 -2.07
CA VAL A 100 -1.38 -1.99 -2.31
C VAL A 100 -2.08 -3.33 -2.10
N CYS A 101 -1.60 -4.42 -2.69
CA CYS A 101 -2.18 -5.74 -2.49
C CYS A 101 -2.22 -6.13 -1.02
N TRP A 102 -1.14 -5.90 -0.27
CA TRP A 102 -1.10 -6.21 1.16
C TRP A 102 -2.09 -5.38 1.96
N GLN A 103 -2.03 -4.06 1.83
CA GLN A 103 -2.74 -3.12 2.71
C GLN A 103 -4.24 -3.00 2.38
N TYR A 104 -4.61 -2.91 1.10
CA TYR A 104 -6.01 -2.72 0.72
C TYR A 104 -6.84 -4.00 0.79
N LEU A 105 -6.19 -5.16 0.67
CA LEU A 105 -6.86 -6.45 0.82
C LEU A 105 -6.74 -7.03 2.23
N GLY A 106 -5.97 -6.38 3.12
CA GLY A 106 -5.77 -6.84 4.49
C GLY A 106 -5.20 -8.26 4.54
N LEU A 107 -4.21 -8.57 3.66
CA LEU A 107 -3.66 -9.94 3.55
C LEU A 107 -3.13 -10.42 4.90
N GLY A 108 -3.83 -11.39 5.48
CA GLY A 108 -3.55 -11.90 6.81
C GLY A 108 -4.64 -12.85 7.32
N PRO A 109 -4.58 -13.24 8.60
CA PRO A 109 -5.45 -14.27 9.17
C PRO A 109 -6.95 -13.93 9.21
N SER A 110 -7.31 -12.66 9.03
CA SER A 110 -8.71 -12.23 8.93
C SER A 110 -9.36 -12.55 7.58
N VAL A 111 -8.56 -12.93 6.58
CA VAL A 111 -9.07 -13.36 5.27
C VAL A 111 -9.69 -14.75 5.41
N THR A 112 -10.99 -14.85 5.17
CA THR A 112 -11.75 -16.11 5.24
C THR A 112 -11.91 -16.78 3.89
N ASP A 113 -11.79 -16.02 2.79
CA ASP A 113 -11.91 -16.51 1.41
C ASP A 113 -10.65 -16.16 0.62
N VAL A 114 -9.77 -17.15 0.45
CA VAL A 114 -8.49 -17.01 -0.25
C VAL A 114 -8.70 -16.82 -1.75
N GLU A 115 -9.73 -17.45 -2.33
CA GLU A 115 -10.02 -17.34 -3.77
C GLU A 115 -10.52 -15.94 -4.12
N GLU A 116 -11.40 -15.40 -3.28
CA GLU A 116 -11.90 -14.04 -3.45
C GLU A 116 -10.79 -12.99 -3.30
N VAL A 117 -9.94 -13.09 -2.28
CA VAL A 117 -8.83 -12.16 -2.12
C VAL A 117 -7.83 -12.27 -3.27
N ALA A 118 -7.58 -13.47 -3.77
CA ALA A 118 -6.71 -13.71 -4.91
C ALA A 118 -7.32 -13.14 -6.23
N ARG A 119 -8.63 -13.24 -6.42
CA ARG A 119 -9.37 -12.55 -7.48
C ARG A 119 -9.18 -11.03 -7.41
N ARG A 120 -9.30 -10.47 -6.21
CA ARG A 120 -9.14 -9.02 -5.97
C ARG A 120 -7.69 -8.55 -6.16
N MET A 121 -6.70 -9.37 -5.81
CA MET A 121 -5.30 -9.11 -6.20
C MET A 121 -5.16 -8.98 -7.72
N ARG A 122 -5.83 -9.85 -8.47
CA ARG A 122 -5.81 -9.79 -9.93
C ARG A 122 -6.41 -8.48 -10.46
N LEU A 123 -7.51 -7.97 -9.88
CA LEU A 123 -8.07 -6.67 -10.25
C LEU A 123 -7.06 -5.52 -10.09
N ILE A 124 -6.30 -5.52 -8.99
CA ILE A 124 -5.26 -4.51 -8.76
C ILE A 124 -4.17 -4.62 -9.84
N VAL A 125 -3.67 -5.83 -10.07
CA VAL A 125 -2.59 -6.10 -11.03
C VAL A 125 -3.00 -5.74 -12.47
N ASP A 126 -4.23 -6.11 -12.87
CA ASP A 126 -4.79 -5.79 -14.17
C ASP A 126 -5.07 -4.28 -14.31
N GLY A 127 -5.63 -3.66 -13.27
CA GLY A 127 -5.91 -2.22 -13.22
C GLY A 127 -4.66 -1.36 -13.35
N TYR A 128 -3.56 -1.80 -12.77
CA TYR A 128 -2.24 -1.18 -12.93
C TYR A 128 -1.58 -1.51 -14.28
N GLY A 129 -1.83 -2.69 -14.83
CA GLY A 129 -1.12 -3.22 -16.01
C GLY A 129 0.29 -3.72 -15.66
N LEU A 130 0.44 -4.42 -14.53
CA LEU A 130 1.73 -4.97 -14.11
C LEU A 130 2.15 -6.11 -15.04
N SER A 131 3.33 -6.00 -15.65
CA SER A 131 3.87 -7.01 -16.58
C SER A 131 4.57 -8.17 -15.85
N ASP A 132 5.44 -7.87 -14.88
CA ASP A 132 6.14 -8.89 -14.07
C ASP A 132 5.32 -9.27 -12.84
N ARG A 133 4.38 -10.19 -13.03
CA ARG A 133 3.48 -10.66 -11.98
C ARG A 133 4.09 -11.76 -11.12
N GLN A 134 5.09 -12.47 -11.65
CA GLN A 134 5.64 -13.68 -10.98
C GLN A 134 6.30 -13.35 -9.65
N ARG A 135 6.85 -12.15 -9.51
CA ARG A 135 7.50 -11.70 -8.29
C ARG A 135 6.56 -11.04 -7.27
N LEU A 136 5.28 -10.83 -7.61
CA LEU A 136 4.37 -10.05 -6.77
C LEU A 136 4.27 -10.60 -5.34
N VAL A 137 3.97 -11.89 -5.19
CA VAL A 137 3.78 -12.49 -3.84
C VAL A 137 5.09 -12.49 -3.05
N SER A 138 6.23 -12.75 -3.71
CA SER A 138 7.54 -12.63 -3.04
C SER A 138 7.87 -11.19 -2.64
N THR A 139 7.42 -10.20 -3.40
CA THR A 139 7.59 -8.79 -3.04
C THR A 139 6.66 -8.37 -1.89
N ILE A 140 5.45 -8.93 -1.79
CA ILE A 140 4.57 -8.75 -0.62
C ILE A 140 5.27 -9.27 0.64
N LEU A 141 5.79 -10.49 0.60
CA LEU A 141 6.55 -11.10 1.71
C LEU A 141 7.78 -10.26 2.08
N TRP A 142 8.51 -9.75 1.10
CA TRP A 142 9.64 -8.86 1.33
C TRP A 142 9.23 -7.57 2.04
N TRP A 143 8.10 -6.95 1.66
CA TRP A 143 7.58 -5.76 2.33
C TRP A 143 7.20 -6.03 3.77
N GLN A 144 6.49 -7.13 4.03
CA GLN A 144 6.10 -7.52 5.38
C GLN A 144 7.33 -7.76 6.26
N ASP A 145 8.34 -8.51 5.76
CA ASP A 145 9.59 -8.76 6.49
C ASP A 145 10.35 -7.45 6.77
N ARG A 146 10.51 -6.61 5.78
CA ARG A 146 11.16 -5.30 5.92
C ARG A 146 10.44 -4.39 6.93
N CYS A 147 9.12 -4.37 6.92
CA CYS A 147 8.32 -3.51 7.77
C CYS A 147 8.48 -3.87 9.25
N TRP A 148 8.25 -5.15 9.63
CA TRP A 148 8.36 -5.52 11.03
C TRP A 148 9.80 -5.44 11.57
N ARG A 149 10.80 -5.78 10.76
CA ARG A 149 12.21 -5.61 11.15
C ARG A 149 12.60 -4.14 11.29
N GLY A 150 12.08 -3.28 10.41
CA GLY A 150 12.29 -1.84 10.49
C GLY A 150 11.73 -1.26 11.79
N ILE A 151 10.51 -1.64 12.16
CA ILE A 151 9.89 -1.23 13.43
C ILE A 151 10.76 -1.66 14.63
N GLU A 152 11.20 -2.92 14.68
CA GLU A 152 12.05 -3.42 15.76
C GLU A 152 13.39 -2.67 15.83
N ALA A 153 14.09 -2.55 14.69
CA ALA A 153 15.40 -1.92 14.65
C ALA A 153 15.37 -0.43 15.07
N GLN A 154 14.36 0.31 14.60
CA GLN A 154 14.21 1.72 14.95
C GLN A 154 13.75 1.89 16.41
N ALA A 155 12.86 1.04 16.91
CA ALA A 155 12.46 1.03 18.31
C ALA A 155 13.65 0.75 19.24
N ASP A 156 14.50 -0.20 18.88
CA ASP A 156 15.74 -0.50 19.63
C ASP A 156 16.76 0.64 19.52
N GLY A 157 16.73 1.40 18.43
CA GLY A 157 17.50 2.64 18.25
C GLY A 157 16.95 3.85 19.01
N GLY A 158 15.85 3.71 19.74
CA GLY A 158 15.26 4.76 20.58
C GLY A 158 14.18 5.61 19.89
N ASP A 159 13.71 5.23 18.70
CA ASP A 159 12.59 5.91 18.06
C ASP A 159 11.28 5.65 18.85
N VAL A 160 10.71 6.74 19.38
CA VAL A 160 9.53 6.68 20.25
C VAL A 160 8.27 6.24 19.48
N ALA A 161 8.12 6.64 18.22
CA ALA A 161 6.96 6.27 17.42
C ALA A 161 7.00 4.78 17.07
N MET A 162 8.16 4.25 16.68
CA MET A 162 8.35 2.83 16.40
C MET A 162 8.24 1.97 17.66
N ALA A 163 8.71 2.46 18.81
CA ALA A 163 8.50 1.78 20.10
C ALA A 163 6.99 1.65 20.43
N ARG A 164 6.19 2.71 20.20
CA ARG A 164 4.73 2.66 20.37
C ARG A 164 4.06 1.65 19.44
N LEU A 165 4.48 1.58 18.16
CA LEU A 165 3.96 0.59 17.22
C LEU A 165 4.29 -0.85 17.66
N ARG A 166 5.52 -1.09 18.11
CA ARG A 166 5.93 -2.39 18.66
C ARG A 166 5.07 -2.78 19.86
N ASP A 167 4.92 -1.88 20.82
CA ASP A 167 4.16 -2.10 22.06
C ASP A 167 2.66 -2.31 21.79
N ALA A 168 2.12 -1.65 20.76
CA ALA A 168 0.76 -1.87 20.25
C ALA A 168 0.58 -3.23 19.55
N GLY A 169 1.65 -4.01 19.35
CA GLY A 169 1.59 -5.35 18.75
C GLY A 169 1.68 -5.37 17.23
N SER A 170 2.01 -4.25 16.57
CA SER A 170 2.10 -4.16 15.12
C SER A 170 3.09 -5.17 14.53
N VAL A 171 4.24 -5.37 15.18
CA VAL A 171 5.24 -6.38 14.78
C VAL A 171 4.61 -7.78 14.70
N ARG A 172 3.88 -8.20 15.75
CA ARG A 172 3.22 -9.51 15.78
C ARG A 172 2.14 -9.63 14.69
N GLN A 173 1.39 -8.57 14.47
CA GLN A 173 0.35 -8.54 13.42
C GLN A 173 0.98 -8.74 12.04
N ILE A 174 2.07 -8.03 11.72
CA ILE A 174 2.76 -8.14 10.44
C ILE A 174 3.40 -9.53 10.29
N GLN A 175 4.05 -10.07 11.32
CA GLN A 175 4.61 -11.42 11.30
C GLN A 175 3.54 -12.49 11.07
N THR A 176 2.33 -12.28 11.61
CA THR A 176 1.21 -13.21 11.41
C THR A 176 0.66 -13.09 9.99
N ALA A 177 0.59 -11.89 9.44
CA ALA A 177 0.23 -11.65 8.04
C ALA A 177 1.26 -12.29 7.08
N TYR A 178 2.56 -12.16 7.38
CA TYR A 178 3.64 -12.79 6.62
C TYR A 178 3.47 -14.32 6.55
N ARG A 179 3.21 -14.97 7.71
CA ARG A 179 2.98 -16.42 7.73
C ARG A 179 1.78 -16.80 6.89
N TRP A 180 0.69 -16.07 7.03
CA TRP A 180 -0.52 -16.30 6.26
C TRP A 180 -0.26 -16.20 4.74
N VAL A 181 0.42 -15.15 4.27
CA VAL A 181 0.78 -15.01 2.85
C VAL A 181 1.70 -16.14 2.39
N SER A 182 2.67 -16.54 3.23
CA SER A 182 3.57 -17.64 2.94
C SER A 182 2.82 -18.98 2.78
N ASP A 183 1.88 -19.26 3.68
CA ASP A 183 1.08 -20.50 3.67
C ASP A 183 0.14 -20.58 2.46
N HIS A 184 -0.37 -19.44 1.99
CA HIS A 184 -1.30 -19.35 0.85
C HIS A 184 -0.60 -18.96 -0.47
N ARG A 185 0.73 -18.91 -0.49
CA ARG A 185 1.54 -18.44 -1.62
C ARG A 185 1.13 -19.05 -2.95
N ALA A 186 1.00 -20.37 -3.00
CA ALA A 186 0.68 -21.08 -4.24
C ALA A 186 -0.71 -20.70 -4.80
N ALA A 187 -1.70 -20.43 -3.96
CA ALA A 187 -3.03 -19.99 -4.37
C ALA A 187 -2.97 -18.55 -4.92
N LEU A 188 -2.32 -17.65 -4.20
CA LEU A 188 -2.16 -16.25 -4.60
C LEU A 188 -1.38 -16.10 -5.91
N GLU A 189 -0.29 -16.86 -6.11
CA GLU A 189 0.51 -16.82 -7.35
C GLU A 189 -0.26 -17.35 -8.56
N ARG A 190 -1.11 -18.39 -8.39
CA ARG A 190 -1.94 -18.89 -9.50
C ARG A 190 -2.93 -17.87 -10.01
N SER A 191 -3.49 -17.08 -9.13
CA SER A 191 -4.54 -16.12 -9.48
C SER A 191 -4.01 -14.91 -10.26
N VAL A 192 -2.76 -14.51 -10.05
CA VAL A 192 -2.19 -13.31 -10.69
C VAL A 192 -1.47 -13.61 -12.02
N ARG A 193 -1.33 -14.86 -12.38
CA ARG A 193 -0.81 -15.29 -13.70
C ARG A 193 -1.87 -15.03 -14.77
#